data_17ba1dc3a7a56ed63d502dced2408b17
#
_entry.id   17ba1dc3a7a56ed63d502dced2408b17
#
_cell.length_a   1.000
_cell.length_b   1.000
_cell.length_c   1.000
_cell.angle_alpha   90.00
_cell.angle_beta   90.00
_cell.angle_gamma   90.00
#
_symmetry.space_group_name_H-M   'P 1'
#
loop_
_entity.id
_entity.type
_entity.pdbx_description
1 polymer ?
#
loop_
_entity_poly.entity_id
_entity_poly.type
_entity_poly.pdbx_seq_one_letter_code
_entity_poly.pdbx_strand_id
1 'polypeptide(L)'
;MIFRRYCLPSPTVTDSILVKRGDKSLPLDVEVEPARLVAGLNQAQQAMTAAKDATDPMAPSVQEAAKAYARAIFGAEHAEKLFAFYGGDGGSVIRLCTMYMQRRLRRKIVRAQRRMK
;
A
#
# COMPACT_ATOMS: atom_id res chain seq x y z
N MET A 1 4.95 38.01 -3.67
CA MET A 1 4.46 37.49 -3.93
C MET A 1 4.03 36.49 -3.43
N ILE A 2 3.63 36.07 -3.38
CA ILE A 2 3.12 35.35 -2.79
C ILE A 2 2.65 34.27 -3.33
N PHE A 3 2.80 33.34 -3.23
CA PHE A 3 2.43 32.37 -3.73
C PHE A 3 2.09 31.43 -3.02
N ARG A 4 2.13 31.36 -2.26
CA ARG A 4 1.86 30.62 -1.53
C ARG A 4 0.89 29.90 -1.70
N ARG A 5 0.28 29.66 -1.70
CA ARG A 5 -0.67 29.11 -1.68
C ARG A 5 -1.03 28.35 -2.61
N TYR A 6 -0.45 28.20 -3.27
CA TYR A 6 -0.75 27.45 -4.32
C TYR A 6 -0.44 26.02 -4.14
N CYS A 7 0.19 25.70 -3.11
CA CYS A 7 0.27 24.31 -2.76
C CYS A 7 -0.98 23.96 -2.10
N LEU A 8 -1.93 23.56 -2.83
CA LEU A 8 -3.10 22.95 -2.24
C LEU A 8 -2.64 21.66 -1.58
N PRO A 9 -2.89 21.49 -0.30
CA PRO A 9 -2.52 20.25 0.36
C PRO A 9 -3.32 19.11 -0.22
N SER A 10 -2.63 18.08 -0.65
CA SER A 10 -3.31 16.83 -0.95
C SER A 10 -3.87 16.26 0.34
N PRO A 11 -5.11 15.78 0.36
CA PRO A 11 -5.67 15.23 1.59
C PRO A 11 -4.88 13.99 1.98
N THR A 12 -4.29 14.02 3.17
CA THR A 12 -3.68 12.83 3.74
C THR A 12 -4.77 11.93 4.27
N VAL A 13 -4.77 10.69 3.86
CA VAL A 13 -5.73 9.69 4.31
C VAL A 13 -5.10 8.87 5.41
N THR A 14 -5.74 8.81 6.56
CA THR A 14 -5.27 8.02 7.70
C THR A 14 -6.25 6.90 8.00
N ASP A 15 -5.71 5.79 8.44
CA ASP A 15 -6.52 4.62 8.81
C ASP A 15 -5.74 3.77 9.81
N SER A 16 -6.45 2.96 10.55
CA SER A 16 -5.84 1.96 11.43
C SER A 16 -6.46 0.62 11.11
N ILE A 17 -5.63 -0.36 10.81
CA ILE A 17 -6.09 -1.69 10.49
C ILE A 17 -5.41 -2.71 11.37
N LEU A 18 -6.06 -3.85 11.53
CA LEU A 18 -5.52 -5.00 12.25
C LEU A 18 -5.42 -6.15 11.27
N VAL A 19 -4.19 -6.55 10.97
CA VAL A 19 -3.94 -7.70 10.10
C VAL A 19 -3.88 -8.94 10.96
N LYS A 20 -4.59 -9.98 10.57
CA LYS A 20 -4.64 -11.23 11.31
C LYS A 20 -4.08 -12.38 10.49
N ARG A 21 -3.36 -13.26 11.18
CA ARG A 21 -2.83 -14.49 10.60
C ARG A 21 -2.93 -15.57 11.66
N GLY A 22 -3.96 -16.41 11.56
CA GLY A 22 -4.24 -17.39 12.60
C GLY A 22 -4.62 -16.70 13.91
N ASP A 23 -3.88 -16.99 14.98
CA ASP A 23 -4.07 -16.37 16.28
C ASP A 23 -3.19 -15.14 16.49
N LYS A 24 -2.39 -14.78 15.50
CA LYS A 24 -1.51 -13.60 15.56
C LYS A 24 -2.20 -12.39 14.94
N SER A 25 -1.85 -11.21 15.41
CA SER A 25 -2.35 -9.98 14.86
C SER A 25 -1.26 -8.92 14.79
N LEU A 26 -1.36 -8.04 13.80
CA LEU A 26 -0.42 -6.95 13.60
C LEU A 26 -1.23 -5.67 13.38
N PRO A 27 -1.17 -4.70 14.31
CA PRO A 27 -1.80 -3.42 14.09
C PRO A 27 -0.93 -2.55 13.18
N LEU A 28 -1.55 -1.88 12.23
CA LEU A 28 -0.86 -0.97 11.33
C LEU A 28 -1.61 0.34 11.27
N ASP A 29 -0.88 1.43 11.46
CA ASP A 29 -1.39 2.77 11.23
C ASP A 29 -1.02 3.17 9.82
N VAL A 30 -2.01 3.51 9.02
CA VAL A 30 -1.83 3.84 7.62
C VAL A 30 -1.96 5.34 7.45
N GLU A 31 -0.97 5.94 6.80
CA GLU A 31 -1.02 7.35 6.45
C GLU A 31 -0.62 7.45 4.98
N VAL A 32 -1.56 7.86 4.15
CA VAL A 32 -1.39 7.84 2.71
C VAL A 32 -1.62 9.22 2.12
N GLU A 33 -0.66 9.68 1.35
CA GLU A 33 -0.80 10.86 0.51
C GLU A 33 -1.11 10.38 -0.90
N PRO A 34 -2.28 10.70 -1.47
CA PRO A 34 -2.70 10.12 -2.74
C PRO A 34 -1.72 10.28 -3.90
N ALA A 35 -1.04 11.43 -3.99
CA ALA A 35 -0.07 11.64 -5.06
C ALA A 35 1.10 10.66 -4.98
N ARG A 36 1.60 10.42 -3.76
CA ARG A 36 2.66 9.44 -3.55
C ARG A 36 2.18 8.02 -3.79
N LEU A 37 0.93 7.75 -3.40
CA LEU A 37 0.34 6.45 -3.63
C LEU A 37 0.30 6.12 -5.12
N VAL A 38 -0.15 7.06 -5.95
CA VAL A 38 -0.22 6.84 -7.39
C VAL A 38 1.18 6.52 -7.96
N ALA A 39 2.19 7.30 -7.57
CA ALA A 39 3.56 7.04 -8.03
C ALA A 39 4.06 5.67 -7.58
N GLY A 40 3.82 5.32 -6.31
CA GLY A 40 4.21 4.01 -5.79
C GLY A 40 3.48 2.85 -6.45
N LEU A 41 2.19 3.03 -6.73
CA LEU A 41 1.39 2.00 -7.40
C LEU A 41 1.85 1.79 -8.84
N ASN A 42 2.30 2.84 -9.53
CA ASN A 42 2.86 2.68 -10.87
C ASN A 42 4.12 1.81 -10.85
N GLN A 43 4.99 2.01 -9.86
CA GLN A 43 6.17 1.16 -9.69
C GLN A 43 5.76 -0.28 -9.35
N ALA A 44 4.79 -0.44 -8.47
CA ALA A 44 4.29 -1.77 -8.09
C ALA A 44 3.67 -2.48 -9.30
N GLN A 45 2.95 -1.74 -10.14
CA GLN A 45 2.35 -2.30 -11.36
C GLN A 45 3.42 -2.84 -12.31
N GLN A 46 4.52 -2.12 -12.48
CA GLN A 46 5.62 -2.58 -13.32
C GLN A 46 6.24 -3.87 -12.77
N ALA A 47 6.47 -3.90 -11.44
CA ALA A 47 7.02 -5.08 -10.79
C ALA A 47 6.06 -6.27 -10.88
N MET A 48 4.76 -6.04 -10.73
CA MET A 48 3.76 -7.09 -10.84
C MET A 48 3.68 -7.63 -12.26
N THR A 49 3.81 -6.77 -13.26
CA THR A 49 3.86 -7.21 -14.66
C THR A 49 5.07 -8.11 -14.90
N ALA A 50 6.22 -7.77 -14.34
CA ALA A 50 7.42 -8.60 -14.45
C ALA A 50 7.25 -9.95 -13.76
N ALA A 51 6.39 -10.02 -12.74
CA ALA A 51 6.16 -11.24 -11.96
C ALA A 51 4.97 -12.06 -12.45
N LYS A 52 4.29 -11.64 -13.50
CA LYS A 52 2.98 -12.22 -13.89
C LYS A 52 3.03 -13.71 -14.20
N ASP A 53 4.17 -14.22 -14.67
CA ASP A 53 4.31 -15.62 -15.02
C ASP A 53 4.87 -16.48 -13.88
N ALA A 54 5.17 -15.86 -12.75
CA ALA A 54 5.68 -16.58 -11.60
C ALA A 54 4.56 -17.35 -10.90
N THR A 55 4.77 -18.62 -10.66
CA THR A 55 3.81 -19.47 -9.95
C THR A 55 4.14 -19.63 -8.49
N ASP A 56 5.39 -19.38 -8.12
CA ASP A 56 5.83 -19.50 -6.73
C ASP A 56 5.67 -18.17 -6.00
N PRO A 57 4.87 -18.12 -4.94
CA PRO A 57 4.69 -16.87 -4.16
C PRO A 57 5.97 -16.38 -3.49
N MET A 58 7.01 -17.22 -3.42
CA MET A 58 8.31 -16.85 -2.88
C MET A 58 9.33 -16.47 -3.96
N ALA A 59 8.94 -16.46 -5.24
CA ALA A 59 9.86 -16.10 -6.32
C ALA A 59 10.40 -14.68 -6.13
N PRO A 60 11.66 -14.40 -6.49
CA PRO A 60 12.24 -13.06 -6.33
C PRO A 60 11.42 -11.94 -6.99
N SER A 61 10.86 -12.19 -8.17
CA SER A 61 10.03 -11.21 -8.85
C SER A 61 8.74 -10.90 -8.08
N VAL A 62 8.13 -11.92 -7.48
CA VAL A 62 6.93 -11.75 -6.65
C VAL A 62 7.28 -10.97 -5.38
N GLN A 63 8.44 -11.28 -4.77
CA GLN A 63 8.89 -10.57 -3.57
C GLN A 63 9.13 -9.08 -3.87
N GLU A 64 9.74 -8.76 -4.99
CA GLU A 64 9.95 -7.36 -5.37
C GLU A 64 8.63 -6.63 -5.61
N ALA A 65 7.69 -7.28 -6.29
CA ALA A 65 6.36 -6.71 -6.52
C ALA A 65 5.64 -6.46 -5.19
N ALA A 66 5.71 -7.41 -4.28
CA ALA A 66 5.09 -7.30 -2.96
C ALA A 66 5.70 -6.16 -2.14
N LYS A 67 7.01 -6.03 -2.17
CA LYS A 67 7.69 -4.93 -1.46
C LYS A 67 7.28 -3.58 -2.01
N ALA A 68 7.26 -3.43 -3.34
CA ALA A 68 6.86 -2.18 -3.97
C ALA A 68 5.42 -1.81 -3.62
N TYR A 69 4.53 -2.79 -3.66
CA TYR A 69 3.12 -2.57 -3.35
C TYR A 69 2.90 -2.18 -1.88
N ALA A 70 3.51 -2.93 -0.97
CA ALA A 70 3.39 -2.65 0.45
C ALA A 70 3.98 -1.28 0.82
N ARG A 71 5.12 -0.93 0.24
CA ARG A 71 5.73 0.39 0.48
C ARG A 71 4.87 1.52 -0.04
N ALA A 72 4.19 1.32 -1.18
CA ALA A 72 3.31 2.34 -1.74
C ALA A 72 2.14 2.65 -0.81
N ILE A 73 1.60 1.63 -0.14
CA ILE A 73 0.44 1.79 0.72
C ILE A 73 0.81 2.12 2.16
N PHE A 74 1.76 1.39 2.73
CA PHE A 74 2.04 1.43 4.17
C PHE A 74 3.33 2.15 4.54
N GLY A 75 4.20 2.44 3.57
CA GLY A 75 5.52 2.98 3.85
C GLY A 75 6.54 1.87 4.13
N ALA A 76 7.83 2.21 4.07
CA ALA A 76 8.92 1.23 4.16
C ALA A 76 8.94 0.49 5.49
N GLU A 77 8.75 1.21 6.60
CA GLU A 77 8.81 0.61 7.93
C GLU A 77 7.71 -0.42 8.15
N HIS A 78 6.48 -0.05 7.84
CA HIS A 78 5.34 -0.96 8.01
C HIS A 78 5.37 -2.09 6.99
N ALA A 79 5.92 -1.86 5.80
CA ALA A 79 6.08 -2.92 4.81
C ALA A 79 7.00 -4.01 5.32
N GLU A 80 8.10 -3.66 5.98
CA GLU A 80 9.00 -4.64 6.58
C GLU A 80 8.31 -5.47 7.66
N LYS A 81 7.55 -4.80 8.52
CA LYS A 81 6.79 -5.49 9.57
C LYS A 81 5.78 -6.47 8.96
N LEU A 82 5.12 -6.05 7.89
CA LEU A 82 4.13 -6.89 7.21
C LEU A 82 4.78 -8.12 6.59
N PHE A 83 5.94 -7.97 5.95
CA PHE A 83 6.67 -9.10 5.41
C PHE A 83 7.08 -10.09 6.50
N ALA A 84 7.60 -9.59 7.60
CA ALA A 84 7.99 -10.43 8.72
C ALA A 84 6.77 -11.16 9.29
N PHE A 85 5.64 -10.48 9.39
CA PHE A 85 4.41 -11.07 9.91
C PHE A 85 3.92 -12.24 9.07
N TYR A 86 4.10 -12.17 7.75
CA TYR A 86 3.73 -13.25 6.82
C TYR A 86 4.88 -14.22 6.54
N GLY A 87 5.96 -14.13 7.30
CA GLY A 87 7.08 -15.05 7.13
C GLY A 87 7.80 -14.92 5.80
N GLY A 88 7.75 -13.73 5.18
CA GLY A 88 8.39 -13.47 3.91
C GLY A 88 7.59 -13.90 2.69
N ASP A 89 6.32 -14.27 2.87
CA ASP A 89 5.47 -14.70 1.75
C ASP A 89 4.92 -13.50 0.99
N GLY A 90 5.60 -13.15 -0.11
CA GLY A 90 5.22 -12.02 -0.96
C GLY A 90 3.83 -12.17 -1.56
N GLY A 91 3.42 -13.37 -1.92
CA GLY A 91 2.08 -13.61 -2.45
C GLY A 91 0.98 -13.22 -1.47
N SER A 92 1.17 -13.55 -0.19
CA SER A 92 0.21 -13.16 0.85
C SER A 92 0.18 -11.65 1.06
N VAL A 93 1.34 -10.99 1.00
CA VAL A 93 1.42 -9.54 1.13
C VAL A 93 0.69 -8.85 -0.02
N ILE A 94 0.89 -9.32 -1.26
CA ILE A 94 0.18 -8.77 -2.42
C ILE A 94 -1.32 -8.92 -2.25
N ARG A 95 -1.77 -10.08 -1.79
CA ARG A 95 -3.19 -10.36 -1.59
C ARG A 95 -3.79 -9.41 -0.56
N LEU A 96 -3.10 -9.20 0.55
CA LEU A 96 -3.55 -8.26 1.57
C LEU A 96 -3.64 -6.84 1.02
N CYS A 97 -2.61 -6.38 0.32
CA CYS A 97 -2.58 -5.04 -0.26
C CYS A 97 -3.74 -4.84 -1.23
N THR A 98 -4.00 -5.83 -2.09
CA THR A 98 -5.08 -5.77 -3.06
C THR A 98 -6.44 -5.67 -2.37
N MET A 99 -6.66 -6.49 -1.35
CA MET A 99 -7.92 -6.47 -0.59
C MET A 99 -8.12 -5.13 0.10
N TYR A 100 -7.08 -4.61 0.73
CA TYR A 100 -7.16 -3.35 1.45
C TYR A 100 -7.47 -2.19 0.48
N MET A 101 -6.77 -2.14 -0.66
CA MET A 101 -7.01 -1.11 -1.66
C MET A 101 -8.44 -1.14 -2.18
N GLN A 102 -8.93 -2.32 -2.54
CA GLN A 102 -10.25 -2.45 -3.16
C GLN A 102 -11.38 -2.20 -2.18
N ARG A 103 -11.24 -2.69 -0.94
CA ARG A 103 -12.35 -2.69 0.01
C ARG A 103 -12.41 -1.47 0.91
N ARG A 104 -11.27 -0.82 1.16
CA ARG A 104 -11.23 0.22 2.18
C ARG A 104 -10.53 1.50 1.74
N LEU A 105 -9.28 1.41 1.31
CA LEU A 105 -8.46 2.60 1.06
C LEU A 105 -9.03 3.46 -0.06
N ARG A 106 -9.46 2.84 -1.14
CA ARG A 106 -10.06 3.56 -2.26
C ARG A 106 -11.23 4.41 -1.83
N ARG A 107 -12.11 3.88 -0.98
CA ARG A 107 -13.26 4.62 -0.48
C ARG A 107 -12.85 5.81 0.38
N LYS A 108 -11.83 5.61 1.22
CA LYS A 108 -11.34 6.70 2.07
C LYS A 108 -10.73 7.82 1.24
N ILE A 109 -9.99 7.49 0.20
CA ILE A 109 -9.40 8.48 -0.69
C ILE A 109 -10.50 9.28 -1.40
N VAL A 110 -11.51 8.62 -1.93
CA VAL A 110 -12.63 9.29 -2.61
C VAL A 110 -13.35 10.22 -1.65
N ARG A 111 -13.61 9.80 -0.42
CA ARG A 111 -14.26 10.64 0.59
C ARG A 111 -13.41 11.87 0.92
N ALA A 112 -12.11 11.69 1.08
CA ALA A 112 -11.21 12.80 1.37
C ALA A 112 -11.19 13.82 0.24
N GLN A 113 -11.17 13.36 -1.00
CA GLN A 113 -11.22 14.25 -2.16
C GLN A 113 -12.54 15.01 -2.26
N ARG A 114 -13.65 14.37 -1.94
CA ARG A 114 -14.96 15.02 -1.94
C ARG A 114 -15.05 16.14 -0.90
N ARG A 115 -14.43 15.96 0.26
CA ARG A 115 -14.43 17.00 1.29
C ARG A 115 -13.67 18.23 0.87
N MET A 116 -12.75 18.11 -0.06
CA MET A 116 -11.94 19.22 -0.52
C MET A 116 -12.64 20.06 -1.61
N LYS A 117 -13.75 19.61 -2.10
CA LYS A 117 -14.58 20.39 -3.02
C LYS A 117 -15.61 21.19 -2.21
#